data_d1fef79984073632712486c41ca1953e
#
_entry.id   d1fef79984073632712486c41ca1953e
#
_cell.length_a   1.000
_cell.length_b   1.000
_cell.length_c   1.000
_cell.angle_alpha   90.00
_cell.angle_beta   90.00
_cell.angle_gamma   90.00
#
_symmetry.space_group_name_H-M   'P 1'
#
loop_
_entity.id
_entity.type
_entity.pdbx_description
1 polymer ?
#
loop_
_entity_poly.entity_id
_entity_poly.type
_entity_poly.pdbx_seq_one_letter_code
_entity_poly.pdbx_strand_id
1 'polypeptide(L)'
;MKRRDFLRVTLLGGAVATVFPAALSGKGRGTGKGKPGFTLWQLPSQVDTIGNSYVLQTDGGRLVVMDGGMKDETLFLKGFLAALGNEVEAWFVSHPHNDHMGALTEILKKPGDLKIRKIYHSRFSDSLLSAEHPYDSYAREFYAELDRLDPAATEVVDLREPGLALKIDGLNLKVLGVTNEEFRTNPYNNS
;
A
#
# COMPACT_ATOMS: atom_id res chain seq x y z
N MET A 1 -19.05 -15.11 17.68
CA MET A 1 -18.76 -15.64 16.33
C MET A 1 -17.25 -15.57 16.15
N LYS A 2 -16.57 -16.69 16.10
CA LYS A 2 -15.10 -16.71 15.98
C LYS A 2 -14.72 -16.39 14.53
N ARG A 3 -13.80 -15.44 14.30
CA ARG A 3 -13.30 -15.00 12.98
C ARG A 3 -12.78 -16.13 12.05
N ARG A 4 -12.74 -17.36 12.54
CA ARG A 4 -12.23 -18.54 11.81
C ARG A 4 -13.21 -19.19 10.82
N ASP A 5 -14.46 -18.79 10.78
CA ASP A 5 -15.48 -19.50 9.99
C ASP A 5 -15.71 -18.89 8.59
N PHE A 6 -14.92 -17.90 8.18
CA PHE A 6 -15.15 -17.20 6.91
C PHE A 6 -14.39 -17.80 5.70
N LEU A 7 -13.55 -18.81 5.89
CA LEU A 7 -12.77 -19.44 4.80
C LEU A 7 -12.64 -20.96 5.01
N ARG A 8 -13.77 -21.70 4.88
CA ARG A 8 -13.71 -23.10 4.50
C ARG A 8 -14.02 -23.22 3.02
N VAL A 9 -12.96 -23.23 2.19
CA VAL A 9 -13.06 -23.67 0.80
C VAL A 9 -12.99 -25.17 0.82
N THR A 10 -14.10 -25.84 0.59
CA THR A 10 -14.12 -27.29 0.33
C THR A 10 -13.73 -27.48 -1.13
N LEU A 11 -12.51 -27.96 -1.38
CA LEU A 11 -12.07 -28.42 -2.69
C LEU A 11 -12.79 -29.70 -3.07
N LEU A 12 -13.81 -29.59 -3.90
CA LEU A 12 -14.35 -30.69 -4.71
C LEU A 12 -14.56 -30.18 -6.12
N GLY A 13 -13.63 -30.58 -7.01
CA GLY A 13 -13.87 -30.58 -8.47
C GLY A 13 -13.86 -29.21 -9.17
N GLY A 14 -12.71 -28.72 -9.57
CA GLY A 14 -12.54 -28.04 -10.85
C GLY A 14 -13.14 -26.65 -11.07
N ALA A 15 -13.14 -25.75 -10.11
CA ALA A 15 -13.18 -24.30 -10.35
C ALA A 15 -12.76 -23.57 -9.06
N VAL A 16 -11.63 -22.88 -9.08
CA VAL A 16 -11.22 -21.99 -8.00
C VAL A 16 -12.06 -20.71 -8.14
N ALA A 17 -13.18 -20.64 -7.44
CA ALA A 17 -13.87 -19.38 -7.25
C ALA A 17 -13.12 -18.62 -6.12
N THR A 18 -12.25 -17.70 -6.50
CA THR A 18 -11.68 -16.72 -5.58
C THR A 18 -12.79 -15.77 -5.15
N VAL A 19 -13.28 -15.90 -3.93
CA VAL A 19 -14.18 -14.93 -3.33
C VAL A 19 -13.35 -13.71 -2.96
N PHE A 20 -13.32 -12.71 -3.83
CA PHE A 20 -12.77 -11.41 -3.51
C PHE A 20 -13.61 -10.75 -2.40
N PRO A 21 -12.98 -10.07 -1.41
CA PRO A 21 -13.73 -9.28 -0.44
C PRO A 21 -14.58 -8.23 -1.15
N ALA A 22 -15.73 -7.93 -0.58
CA ALA A 22 -16.70 -7.01 -1.19
C ALA A 22 -16.04 -5.67 -1.53
N ALA A 23 -16.00 -5.35 -2.81
CA ALA A 23 -15.51 -4.07 -3.29
C ALA A 23 -16.54 -2.97 -2.99
N LEU A 24 -16.09 -1.89 -2.37
CA LEU A 24 -16.88 -0.67 -2.28
C LEU A 24 -16.82 0.02 -3.65
N SER A 25 -17.78 -0.33 -4.52
CA SER A 25 -17.88 0.30 -5.85
C SER A 25 -18.68 1.59 -5.77
N GLY A 26 -18.01 2.70 -5.94
CA GLY A 26 -18.65 4.02 -6.12
C GLY A 26 -19.19 4.25 -7.53
N LYS A 27 -19.91 3.27 -8.13
CA LYS A 27 -20.57 3.46 -9.42
C LYS A 27 -21.82 4.32 -9.26
N GLY A 28 -21.70 5.61 -9.51
CA GLY A 28 -22.83 6.45 -9.86
C GLY A 28 -23.37 6.03 -11.23
N ARG A 29 -24.56 5.41 -11.29
CA ARG A 29 -25.31 5.20 -12.54
C ARG A 29 -25.73 6.57 -13.09
N GLY A 30 -24.97 7.11 -14.03
CA GLY A 30 -25.34 8.31 -14.80
C GLY A 30 -24.98 8.12 -16.25
N THR A 31 -25.97 8.17 -17.14
CA THR A 31 -25.83 8.20 -18.60
C THR A 31 -25.43 9.59 -19.10
N GLY A 32 -24.35 10.15 -18.55
CA GLY A 32 -23.66 11.32 -19.02
C GLY A 32 -22.17 11.03 -19.06
N LYS A 33 -21.34 11.85 -19.66
CA LYS A 33 -19.87 11.73 -19.58
C LYS A 33 -19.52 11.61 -18.10
N GLY A 34 -19.40 10.37 -17.62
CA GLY A 34 -19.34 10.03 -16.20
C GLY A 34 -18.13 10.70 -15.53
N LYS A 35 -18.29 11.15 -14.30
CA LYS A 35 -17.14 11.49 -13.48
C LYS A 35 -16.24 10.26 -13.39
N PRO A 36 -14.90 10.43 -13.44
CA PRO A 36 -13.97 9.33 -13.25
C PRO A 36 -14.32 8.57 -11.97
N GLY A 37 -14.42 7.27 -12.05
CA GLY A 37 -14.73 6.39 -10.93
C GLY A 37 -13.52 5.56 -10.52
N PHE A 38 -13.68 4.87 -9.40
CA PHE A 38 -12.69 3.93 -8.90
C PHE A 38 -13.34 2.83 -8.06
N THR A 39 -12.61 1.76 -7.86
CA THR A 39 -12.90 0.73 -6.87
C THR A 39 -11.81 0.78 -5.79
N LEU A 40 -12.23 0.79 -4.53
CA LEU A 40 -11.31 0.73 -3.38
C LEU A 40 -11.52 -0.59 -2.64
N TRP A 41 -10.44 -1.31 -2.42
CA TRP A 41 -10.39 -2.48 -1.56
C TRP A 41 -9.60 -2.13 -0.29
N GLN A 42 -10.19 -2.38 0.86
CA GLN A 42 -9.46 -2.54 2.10
C GLN A 42 -9.15 -4.03 2.24
N LEU A 43 -7.88 -4.38 2.19
CA LEU A 43 -7.49 -5.78 2.27
C LEU A 43 -7.53 -6.27 3.73
N PRO A 44 -8.08 -7.46 3.98
CA PRO A 44 -8.06 -8.04 5.32
C PRO A 44 -6.66 -8.52 5.67
N SER A 45 -6.25 -8.35 6.93
CA SER A 45 -5.03 -8.98 7.42
C SER A 45 -5.10 -10.50 7.28
N GLN A 46 -4.05 -11.11 6.76
CA GLN A 46 -3.92 -12.55 6.56
C GLN A 46 -3.28 -13.24 7.75
N VAL A 47 -2.79 -12.48 8.72
CA VAL A 47 -2.13 -12.94 9.93
C VAL A 47 -2.90 -12.48 11.15
N ASP A 48 -2.69 -13.14 12.30
CA ASP A 48 -3.38 -12.79 13.56
C ASP A 48 -2.71 -11.60 14.25
N THR A 49 -2.67 -10.47 13.54
CA THR A 49 -2.10 -9.22 14.02
C THR A 49 -2.75 -8.04 13.31
N ILE A 50 -2.27 -6.85 13.59
CA ILE A 50 -2.64 -5.62 12.88
C ILE A 50 -1.95 -5.60 11.51
N GLY A 51 -2.56 -4.94 10.56
CA GLY A 51 -2.00 -4.68 9.23
C GLY A 51 -2.94 -3.75 8.47
N ASN A 52 -2.39 -2.87 7.69
CA ASN A 52 -3.17 -1.90 6.93
C ASN A 52 -2.74 -1.91 5.47
N SER A 53 -3.69 -2.18 4.58
CA SER A 53 -3.43 -2.20 3.14
C SER A 53 -4.70 -1.84 2.38
N TYR A 54 -4.56 -0.87 1.48
CA TYR A 54 -5.64 -0.46 0.58
C TYR A 54 -5.14 -0.49 -0.85
N VAL A 55 -5.97 -0.98 -1.74
CA VAL A 55 -5.74 -0.93 -3.18
C VAL A 55 -6.89 -0.20 -3.84
N LEU A 56 -6.57 0.82 -4.62
CA LEU A 56 -7.50 1.57 -5.44
C LEU A 56 -7.21 1.28 -6.90
N GLN A 57 -8.24 0.96 -7.67
CA GLN A 57 -8.17 0.85 -9.13
C GLN A 57 -9.09 1.87 -9.77
N THR A 58 -8.56 2.68 -10.66
CA THR A 58 -9.35 3.63 -11.46
C THR A 58 -10.18 2.89 -12.51
N ASP A 59 -11.20 3.54 -13.07
CA ASP A 59 -11.98 2.99 -14.19
C ASP A 59 -11.12 2.67 -15.42
N GLY A 60 -9.97 3.34 -15.60
CA GLY A 60 -8.97 3.05 -16.63
C GLY A 60 -7.95 1.99 -16.26
N GLY A 61 -8.09 1.35 -15.09
CA GLY A 61 -7.25 0.22 -14.66
C GLY A 61 -5.96 0.60 -13.95
N ARG A 62 -5.68 1.89 -13.67
CA ARG A 62 -4.50 2.30 -12.91
C ARG A 62 -4.62 1.93 -11.44
N LEU A 63 -3.56 1.37 -10.87
CA LEU A 63 -3.52 0.96 -9.47
C LEU A 63 -2.82 2.01 -8.61
N VAL A 64 -3.42 2.30 -7.47
CA VAL A 64 -2.80 3.05 -6.38
C VAL A 64 -2.86 2.18 -5.13
N VAL A 65 -1.75 2.04 -4.44
CA VAL A 65 -1.66 1.27 -3.19
C VAL A 65 -1.35 2.24 -2.05
N MET A 66 -2.01 2.05 -0.91
CA MET A 66 -1.72 2.75 0.32
C MET A 66 -1.38 1.73 1.40
N ASP A 67 -0.18 1.84 1.94
CA ASP A 67 0.45 0.88 2.83
C ASP A 67 0.56 -0.53 2.20
N GLY A 68 0.79 -1.56 2.99
CA GLY A 68 0.97 -2.90 2.42
C GLY A 68 0.76 -4.02 3.43
N GLY A 69 0.66 -3.68 4.71
CA GLY A 69 0.56 -4.66 5.78
C GLY A 69 1.92 -5.23 6.20
N MET A 70 1.87 -6.27 7.00
CA MET A 70 3.03 -6.98 7.53
C MET A 70 3.78 -7.75 6.44
N LYS A 71 5.05 -8.05 6.68
CA LYS A 71 5.88 -8.86 5.76
C LYS A 71 5.25 -10.21 5.40
N ASP A 72 4.55 -10.83 6.32
CA ASP A 72 3.91 -12.13 6.12
C ASP A 72 2.70 -12.07 5.18
N GLU A 73 2.22 -10.86 4.87
CA GLU A 73 1.13 -10.60 3.92
C GLU A 73 1.60 -10.41 2.47
N THR A 74 2.92 -10.41 2.26
CA THR A 74 3.56 -10.15 0.95
C THR A 74 3.00 -11.01 -0.19
N LEU A 75 2.84 -12.31 0.03
CA LEU A 75 2.36 -13.22 -1.01
C LEU A 75 0.90 -12.95 -1.38
N PHE A 76 0.07 -12.64 -0.38
CA PHE A 76 -1.33 -12.28 -0.61
C PHE A 76 -1.44 -10.98 -1.40
N LEU A 77 -0.72 -9.93 -0.98
CA LEU A 77 -0.75 -8.63 -1.66
C LEU A 77 -0.21 -8.74 -3.09
N LYS A 78 0.91 -9.44 -3.32
CA LYS A 78 1.43 -9.69 -4.67
C LYS A 78 0.43 -10.44 -5.54
N GLY A 79 -0.22 -11.48 -5.02
CA GLY A 79 -1.25 -12.22 -5.74
C GLY A 79 -2.46 -11.35 -6.09
N PHE A 80 -2.88 -10.47 -5.18
CA PHE A 80 -3.96 -9.53 -5.41
C PHE A 80 -3.61 -8.52 -6.52
N LEU A 81 -2.41 -7.92 -6.46
CA LEU A 81 -1.93 -6.97 -7.47
C LEU A 81 -1.75 -7.65 -8.84
N ALA A 82 -1.27 -8.90 -8.85
CA ALA A 82 -1.13 -9.66 -10.08
C ALA A 82 -2.48 -9.91 -10.78
N ALA A 83 -3.52 -10.19 -10.01
CA ALA A 83 -4.89 -10.33 -10.55
C ALA A 83 -5.43 -9.03 -11.15
N LEU A 84 -4.88 -7.87 -10.78
CA LEU A 84 -5.27 -6.54 -11.27
C LEU A 84 -4.32 -5.99 -12.35
N GLY A 85 -3.35 -6.77 -12.83
CA GLY A 85 -2.48 -6.39 -13.94
C GLY A 85 -1.02 -6.13 -13.56
N ASN A 86 -0.65 -6.24 -12.29
CA ASN A 86 0.74 -6.24 -11.80
C ASN A 86 1.53 -4.94 -12.09
N GLU A 87 0.83 -3.81 -12.27
CA GLU A 87 1.44 -2.50 -12.52
C GLU A 87 0.82 -1.44 -11.60
N VAL A 88 1.62 -0.95 -10.64
CA VAL A 88 1.21 0.06 -9.67
C VAL A 88 1.72 1.43 -10.11
N GLU A 89 0.80 2.36 -10.32
CA GLU A 89 1.10 3.74 -10.72
C GLU A 89 1.70 4.55 -9.57
N ALA A 90 1.14 4.39 -8.35
CA ALA A 90 1.62 5.06 -7.17
C ALA A 90 1.43 4.18 -5.94
N TRP A 91 2.45 4.12 -5.09
CA TRP A 91 2.41 3.48 -3.80
C TRP A 91 2.70 4.49 -2.71
N PHE A 92 1.78 4.66 -1.78
CA PHE A 92 1.92 5.57 -0.64
C PHE A 92 2.21 4.76 0.62
N VAL A 93 3.21 5.16 1.38
CA VAL A 93 3.50 4.64 2.71
C VAL A 93 3.21 5.75 3.70
N SER A 94 2.22 5.52 4.56
CA SER A 94 1.78 6.50 5.55
C SER A 94 2.88 6.78 6.57
N HIS A 95 3.49 5.73 7.11
CA HIS A 95 4.61 5.82 8.05
C HIS A 95 5.38 4.48 8.10
N PRO A 96 6.63 4.48 8.58
CA PRO A 96 7.50 3.32 8.46
C PRO A 96 7.34 2.29 9.61
N HIS A 97 6.13 1.99 10.04
CA HIS A 97 5.84 0.81 10.86
C HIS A 97 5.77 -0.45 10.00
N ASN A 98 6.17 -1.56 10.57
CA ASN A 98 6.23 -2.85 9.88
C ASN A 98 4.87 -3.38 9.41
N ASP A 99 3.78 -3.01 10.07
CA ASP A 99 2.41 -3.34 9.69
C ASP A 99 1.83 -2.45 8.58
N HIS A 100 2.59 -1.45 8.13
CA HIS A 100 2.26 -0.58 7.01
C HIS A 100 3.17 -0.82 5.80
N MET A 101 4.49 -0.92 6.02
CA MET A 101 5.46 -1.03 4.92
C MET A 101 6.13 -2.41 4.81
N GLY A 102 5.84 -3.35 5.73
CA GLY A 102 6.54 -4.63 5.79
C GLY A 102 6.42 -5.45 4.51
N ALA A 103 5.22 -5.57 3.95
CA ALA A 103 5.02 -6.29 2.69
C ALA A 103 5.69 -5.57 1.52
N LEU A 104 5.65 -4.22 1.47
CA LEU A 104 6.37 -3.47 0.43
C LEU A 104 7.88 -3.71 0.52
N THR A 105 8.46 -3.68 1.71
CA THR A 105 9.89 -3.97 1.91
C THR A 105 10.28 -5.33 1.31
N GLU A 106 9.49 -6.37 1.57
CA GLU A 106 9.74 -7.69 1.01
C GLU A 106 9.49 -7.75 -0.52
N ILE A 107 8.52 -7.00 -1.02
CA ILE A 107 8.27 -6.86 -2.45
C ILE A 107 9.48 -6.22 -3.14
N LEU A 108 10.05 -5.16 -2.56
CA LEU A 108 11.21 -4.47 -3.14
C LEU A 108 12.45 -5.39 -3.23
N LYS A 109 12.64 -6.28 -2.26
CA LYS A 109 13.71 -7.29 -2.31
C LYS A 109 13.52 -8.32 -3.44
N LYS A 110 12.26 -8.68 -3.72
CA LYS A 110 11.90 -9.72 -4.71
C LYS A 110 10.63 -9.32 -5.47
N PRO A 111 10.68 -8.29 -6.33
CA PRO A 111 9.49 -7.77 -7.01
C PRO A 111 8.87 -8.78 -7.98
N GLY A 112 9.66 -9.64 -8.61
CA GLY A 112 9.18 -10.49 -9.70
C GLY A 112 8.74 -9.65 -10.89
N ASP A 113 7.53 -9.91 -11.38
CA ASP A 113 6.94 -9.16 -12.51
C ASP A 113 6.17 -7.90 -12.09
N LEU A 114 6.07 -7.63 -10.78
CA LEU A 114 5.38 -6.44 -10.28
C LEU A 114 6.20 -5.18 -10.62
N LYS A 115 5.54 -4.23 -11.26
CA LYS A 115 6.11 -2.92 -11.59
C LYS A 115 5.49 -1.86 -10.69
N ILE A 116 6.33 -1.06 -10.07
CA ILE A 116 5.94 0.10 -9.26
C ILE A 116 6.56 1.33 -9.91
N ARG A 117 5.74 2.27 -10.37
CA ARG A 117 6.24 3.48 -11.05
C ARG A 117 6.73 4.51 -10.07
N LYS A 118 6.00 4.73 -8.98
CA LYS A 118 6.34 5.73 -7.97
C LYS A 118 6.04 5.22 -6.56
N ILE A 119 6.94 5.54 -5.63
CA ILE A 119 6.75 5.31 -4.20
C ILE A 119 6.84 6.64 -3.49
N TYR A 120 5.80 6.97 -2.74
CA TYR A 120 5.70 8.15 -1.90
C TYR A 120 5.82 7.74 -0.43
N HIS A 121 6.73 8.33 0.29
CA HIS A 121 6.94 8.08 1.71
C HIS A 121 7.49 9.33 2.41
N SER A 122 7.57 9.32 3.73
CA SER A 122 8.30 10.32 4.51
C SER A 122 9.46 9.63 5.22
N ARG A 123 10.68 10.11 4.99
CA ARG A 123 11.88 9.57 5.63
C ARG A 123 12.16 10.30 6.94
N PHE A 124 12.36 9.55 8.01
CA PHE A 124 12.86 10.10 9.27
C PHE A 124 14.34 10.42 9.18
N SER A 125 14.78 11.39 9.98
CA SER A 125 16.20 11.65 10.19
C SER A 125 16.85 10.50 10.99
N ASP A 126 18.14 10.31 10.82
CA ASP A 126 18.90 9.30 11.56
C ASP A 126 18.84 9.51 13.07
N SER A 127 18.77 10.77 13.52
CA SER A 127 18.64 11.11 14.94
C SER A 127 17.29 10.65 15.50
N LEU A 128 16.23 10.74 14.72
CA LEU A 128 14.90 10.33 15.12
C LEU A 128 14.79 8.80 15.19
N LEU A 129 15.31 8.11 14.17
CA LEU A 129 15.36 6.64 14.16
C LEU A 129 16.12 6.07 15.34
N SER A 130 17.21 6.75 15.78
CA SER A 130 17.96 6.33 16.97
C SER A 130 17.20 6.50 18.28
N ALA A 131 16.19 7.36 18.30
CA ALA A 131 15.35 7.59 19.48
C ALA A 131 14.16 6.63 19.54
N GLU A 132 13.70 6.12 18.41
CA GLU A 132 12.51 5.25 18.30
C GLU A 132 12.91 3.78 18.14
N HIS A 133 13.40 3.21 19.21
CA HIS A 133 13.73 1.79 19.27
C HIS A 133 12.53 0.99 19.85
N PRO A 134 12.11 -0.17 19.31
CA PRO A 134 12.82 -1.09 18.40
C PRO A 134 12.45 -0.97 16.90
N TYR A 135 11.62 -0.04 16.51
CA TYR A 135 11.09 0.03 15.12
C TYR A 135 12.08 0.61 14.10
N ASP A 136 13.16 1.26 14.57
CA ASP A 136 14.18 1.86 13.73
C ASP A 136 14.83 0.86 12.75
N SER A 137 15.00 -0.41 13.15
CA SER A 137 15.59 -1.44 12.29
C SER A 137 14.72 -1.72 11.06
N TYR A 138 13.39 -1.76 11.20
CA TYR A 138 12.47 -1.95 10.09
C TYR A 138 12.47 -0.75 9.15
N ALA A 139 12.46 0.46 9.70
CA ALA A 139 12.53 1.69 8.91
C ALA A 139 13.83 1.78 8.12
N ARG A 140 14.98 1.46 8.75
CA ARG A 140 16.29 1.43 8.07
C ARG A 140 16.34 0.39 6.95
N GLU A 141 15.78 -0.79 7.17
CA GLU A 141 15.70 -1.82 6.15
C GLU A 141 14.88 -1.36 4.95
N PHE A 142 13.71 -0.78 5.20
CA PHE A 142 12.85 -0.21 4.15
C PHE A 142 13.58 0.87 3.36
N TYR A 143 14.22 1.82 4.04
CA TYR A 143 14.96 2.90 3.36
C TYR A 143 16.15 2.36 2.55
N ALA A 144 16.84 1.33 3.05
CA ALA A 144 17.91 0.69 2.31
C ALA A 144 17.41 0.02 1.01
N GLU A 145 16.20 -0.55 1.01
CA GLU A 145 15.61 -1.10 -0.21
C GLU A 145 15.17 0.02 -1.17
N LEU A 146 14.63 1.14 -0.68
CA LEU A 146 14.33 2.30 -1.52
C LEU A 146 15.58 2.88 -2.19
N ASP A 147 16.68 2.99 -1.44
CA ASP A 147 17.94 3.55 -1.93
C ASP A 147 18.64 2.66 -2.99
N ARG A 148 18.25 1.39 -3.11
CA ARG A 148 18.75 0.45 -4.13
C ARG A 148 17.98 0.47 -5.44
N LEU A 149 16.81 1.11 -5.46
CA LEU A 149 15.97 1.13 -6.65
C LEU A 149 16.65 1.92 -7.78
N ASP A 150 16.47 1.42 -9.01
CA ASP A 150 16.82 2.17 -10.20
C ASP A 150 15.79 3.32 -10.39
N PRO A 151 16.22 4.59 -10.33
CA PRO A 151 15.31 5.73 -10.49
C PRO A 151 14.62 5.77 -11.87
N ALA A 152 15.19 5.11 -12.87
CA ALA A 152 14.57 5.00 -14.19
C ALA A 152 13.41 4.01 -14.22
N ALA A 153 13.40 3.04 -13.31
CA ALA A 153 12.32 2.06 -13.18
C ALA A 153 11.27 2.48 -12.17
N THR A 154 11.70 2.98 -11.01
CA THR A 154 10.82 3.38 -9.89
C THR A 154 11.29 4.73 -9.31
N GLU A 155 10.46 5.75 -9.45
CA GLU A 155 10.69 7.04 -8.82
C GLU A 155 10.33 6.99 -7.33
N VAL A 156 11.28 7.35 -6.46
CA VAL A 156 11.06 7.47 -5.01
C VAL A 156 10.92 8.93 -4.63
N VAL A 157 9.81 9.28 -3.99
CA VAL A 157 9.48 10.65 -3.59
C VAL A 157 9.41 10.73 -2.07
N ASP A 158 10.36 11.44 -1.47
CA ASP A 158 10.36 11.73 -0.05
C ASP A 158 9.49 12.95 0.25
N LEU A 159 8.34 12.71 0.86
CA LEU A 159 7.36 13.74 1.21
C LEU A 159 7.80 14.47 2.48
N ARG A 160 8.07 15.76 2.37
CA ARG A 160 8.48 16.62 3.50
C ARG A 160 7.39 17.53 3.98
N GLU A 161 6.41 17.83 3.13
CA GLU A 161 5.33 18.76 3.43
C GLU A 161 4.00 18.24 2.88
N PRO A 162 2.87 18.52 3.54
CA PRO A 162 1.55 18.23 3.00
C PRO A 162 1.23 19.11 1.80
N GLY A 163 0.20 18.72 1.05
CA GLY A 163 -0.34 19.53 -0.04
C GLY A 163 -0.05 19.01 -1.44
N LEU A 164 0.81 18.00 -1.61
CA LEU A 164 1.02 17.37 -2.92
C LEU A 164 -0.33 16.93 -3.49
N ALA A 165 -0.63 17.41 -4.70
CA ALA A 165 -1.82 17.04 -5.45
C ALA A 165 -1.42 16.26 -6.70
N LEU A 166 -2.06 15.12 -6.91
CA LEU A 166 -1.82 14.23 -8.03
C LEU A 166 -3.11 14.00 -8.80
N LYS A 167 -2.97 13.82 -10.11
CA LYS A 167 -4.07 13.39 -10.95
C LYS A 167 -3.69 12.07 -11.62
N ILE A 168 -4.40 11.00 -11.28
CA ILE A 168 -4.19 9.67 -11.83
C ILE A 168 -5.50 9.24 -12.50
N ASP A 169 -5.47 9.12 -13.83
CA ASP A 169 -6.59 8.66 -14.64
C ASP A 169 -7.94 9.35 -14.28
N GLY A 170 -7.87 10.68 -14.09
CA GLY A 170 -9.03 11.50 -13.75
C GLY A 170 -9.34 11.59 -12.24
N LEU A 171 -8.77 10.76 -11.39
CA LEU A 171 -8.85 10.92 -9.95
C LEU A 171 -7.92 12.02 -9.46
N ASN A 172 -8.42 12.82 -8.53
CA ASN A 172 -7.61 13.78 -7.80
C ASN A 172 -7.27 13.22 -6.42
N LEU A 173 -5.99 13.04 -6.17
CA LEU A 173 -5.43 12.63 -4.89
C LEU A 173 -4.70 13.80 -4.26
N LYS A 174 -4.84 13.99 -2.96
CA LYS A 174 -4.14 15.04 -2.22
C LYS A 174 -3.54 14.46 -0.95
N VAL A 175 -2.25 14.69 -0.75
CA VAL A 175 -1.57 14.38 0.51
C VAL A 175 -1.97 15.45 1.53
N LEU A 176 -2.65 15.06 2.59
CA LEU A 176 -3.16 15.96 3.63
C LEU A 176 -2.20 16.09 4.81
N GLY A 177 -1.40 15.06 5.07
CA GLY A 177 -0.41 15.02 6.13
C GLY A 177 0.82 14.26 5.65
N VAL A 178 1.92 14.47 6.31
CA VAL A 178 3.17 13.73 6.16
C VAL A 178 3.70 13.45 7.55
N THR A 179 4.49 12.38 7.70
CA THR A 179 5.22 12.16 8.93
C THR A 179 6.13 13.35 9.20
N ASN A 180 6.05 13.88 10.41
CA ASN A 180 6.90 14.99 10.84
C ASN A 180 7.63 14.64 12.15
N GLU A 181 8.67 15.37 12.44
CA GLU A 181 9.54 15.14 13.61
C GLU A 181 9.15 16.01 14.83
N GLU A 182 7.98 16.65 14.80
CA GLU A 182 7.52 17.55 15.85
C GLU A 182 7.27 16.79 17.17
N PHE A 183 6.64 15.60 17.08
CA PHE A 183 6.31 14.77 18.24
C PHE A 183 7.32 13.64 18.41
N ARG A 184 8.43 13.93 19.06
CA ARG A 184 9.54 12.98 19.24
C ARG A 184 9.23 11.77 20.12
N THR A 185 8.15 11.82 20.92
CA THR A 185 7.74 10.72 21.79
C THR A 185 7.09 9.56 21.04
N ASN A 186 6.44 9.85 19.90
CA ASN A 186 5.88 8.85 19.01
C ASN A 186 5.85 9.37 17.57
N PRO A 187 7.01 9.50 16.91
CA PRO A 187 7.11 10.13 15.60
C PRO A 187 6.45 9.30 14.50
N TYR A 188 6.35 7.99 14.66
CA TYR A 188 5.78 7.09 13.68
C TYR A 188 4.28 7.33 13.43
N ASN A 189 3.54 7.82 14.42
CA ASN A 189 2.11 8.04 14.32
C ASN A 189 1.72 9.50 14.03
N ASN A 190 2.63 10.31 13.48
CA ASN A 190 2.42 11.74 13.22
C ASN A 190 1.97 12.04 11.78
N SER A 191 1.68 11.04 10.98
CA SER A 191 1.28 11.20 9.56
C SER A 191 -0.24 11.14 9.32
#